data_7ada236ee01453f561123ca9a6104d88
#
_entry.id   7ada236ee01453f561123ca9a6104d88
#
_cell.length_a   1.000
_cell.length_b   1.000
_cell.length_c   1.000
_cell.angle_alpha   90.00
_cell.angle_beta   90.00
_cell.angle_gamma   90.00
#
_symmetry.space_group_name_H-M   'P 1'
#
loop_
_entity.id
_entity.type
_entity.pdbx_description
1 polymer ?
#
loop_
_entity_poly.entity_id
_entity_poly.type
_entity_poly.pdbx_seq_one_letter_code
_entity_poly.pdbx_strand_id
1 'polypeptide(L)'
;MENERVNAMKKLGFKDFRNGTTHNFEDISSEMYREYVFPDCTIKIEDPVALNVNYSSGGHRVFDATGVSHYIPSGWRELKWQADPDKPHFVK
;
A
#
# COMPACT_ATOMS: atom_id res chain seq x y z
N MET A 1 -14.43 8.28 4.73
CA MET A 1 -14.13 8.90 5.97
C MET A 1 -12.80 8.46 6.49
N GLU A 2 -12.18 9.37 7.17
CA GLU A 2 -10.88 9.08 7.71
C GLU A 2 -10.95 7.91 8.68
N ASN A 3 -12.09 7.69 9.29
CA ASN A 3 -12.21 6.64 10.26
C ASN A 3 -12.12 5.25 9.69
N GLU A 4 -12.46 5.10 8.42
CA GLU A 4 -12.36 3.79 7.79
C GLU A 4 -10.91 3.33 7.70
N ARG A 5 -10.01 4.24 7.35
CA ARG A 5 -8.61 3.87 7.23
C ARG A 5 -8.01 3.56 8.59
N VAL A 6 -8.34 4.37 9.58
CA VAL A 6 -7.83 4.14 10.93
C VAL A 6 -8.33 2.79 11.44
N ASN A 7 -9.61 2.51 11.22
CA ASN A 7 -10.18 1.25 11.67
C ASN A 7 -9.58 0.06 10.93
N ALA A 8 -9.29 0.22 9.64
CA ALA A 8 -8.68 -0.85 8.88
C ALA A 8 -7.30 -1.18 9.41
N MET A 9 -6.51 -0.18 9.76
CA MET A 9 -5.19 -0.41 10.31
C MET A 9 -5.28 -1.17 11.63
N LYS A 10 -6.22 -0.79 12.48
CA LYS A 10 -6.42 -1.49 13.74
C LYS A 10 -6.89 -2.91 13.51
N LYS A 11 -7.82 -3.06 12.58
CA LYS A 11 -8.39 -4.36 12.28
C LYS A 11 -7.36 -5.33 11.71
N LEU A 12 -6.45 -4.80 10.90
CA LEU A 12 -5.40 -5.62 10.32
C LEU A 12 -4.33 -5.99 11.34
N GLY A 13 -4.39 -5.42 12.53
CA GLY A 13 -3.38 -5.68 13.53
C GLY A 13 -2.02 -5.18 13.06
N PHE A 14 -1.98 -3.93 12.70
CA PHE A 14 -0.82 -3.34 12.04
C PHE A 14 0.49 -3.63 12.76
N LYS A 15 0.47 -3.68 14.07
CA LYS A 15 1.66 -4.03 14.85
C LYS A 15 2.19 -5.40 14.51
N ASP A 16 1.29 -6.31 14.20
CA ASP A 16 1.68 -7.70 13.97
C ASP A 16 2.52 -7.86 12.73
N PHE A 17 2.38 -6.93 11.80
CA PHE A 17 3.20 -6.97 10.60
C PHE A 17 4.68 -6.85 10.90
N ARG A 18 5.01 -6.35 12.09
CA ARG A 18 6.40 -6.13 12.47
C ARG A 18 6.88 -7.10 13.53
N ASN A 19 5.97 -7.90 14.06
CA ASN A 19 6.31 -8.83 15.15
C ASN A 19 7.00 -10.06 14.61
N GLY A 20 8.26 -10.22 14.97
CA GLY A 20 8.98 -11.44 14.68
C GLY A 20 9.06 -11.77 13.21
N THR A 21 8.98 -10.78 12.36
CA THR A 21 9.07 -11.01 10.94
C THR A 21 10.14 -10.13 10.35
N THR A 22 10.51 -10.44 9.13
CA THR A 22 11.45 -9.64 8.38
C THR A 22 10.76 -8.57 7.56
N HIS A 23 9.44 -8.49 7.66
CA HIS A 23 8.68 -7.53 6.87
C HIS A 23 8.63 -6.18 7.56
N ASN A 24 8.89 -5.15 6.79
CA ASN A 24 8.77 -3.78 7.25
C ASN A 24 7.68 -3.12 6.45
N PHE A 25 6.61 -2.73 7.15
CA PHE A 25 5.48 -2.08 6.49
C PHE A 25 5.51 -0.59 6.76
N GLU A 26 5.23 0.17 5.73
CA GLU A 26 5.11 1.61 5.81
C GLU A 26 3.66 2.00 5.78
N ASP A 27 3.33 3.03 6.53
CA ASP A 27 1.97 3.54 6.58
C ASP A 27 1.77 4.44 5.37
N ILE A 28 0.92 4.01 4.45
CA ILE A 28 0.58 4.80 3.27
C ILE A 28 -0.89 5.21 3.29
N SER A 29 -1.48 5.28 4.48
CA SER A 29 -2.90 5.57 4.60
C SER A 29 -3.26 6.99 4.20
N SER A 30 -2.27 7.85 3.96
CA SER A 30 -2.55 9.18 3.41
C SER A 30 -2.77 9.16 1.91
N GLU A 31 -2.52 8.04 1.25
CA GLU A 31 -2.82 7.92 -0.18
C GLU A 31 -4.29 7.62 -0.37
N MET A 32 -4.88 8.21 -1.40
CA MET A 32 -6.27 7.96 -1.72
C MET A 32 -6.39 6.73 -2.62
N TYR A 33 -5.43 6.57 -3.50
CA TYR A 33 -5.32 5.38 -4.34
C TYR A 33 -3.89 5.25 -4.84
N ARG A 34 -3.61 4.07 -5.39
CA ARG A 34 -2.32 3.76 -5.97
C ARG A 34 -2.56 2.95 -7.24
N GLU A 35 -1.85 3.30 -8.32
CA GLU A 35 -1.98 2.60 -9.60
C GLU A 35 -0.64 2.10 -10.07
N TYR A 36 -0.61 0.83 -10.44
CA TYR A 36 0.57 0.19 -11.02
C TYR A 36 0.25 -0.08 -12.49
N VAL A 37 0.98 0.58 -13.38
CA VAL A 37 0.69 0.51 -14.81
C VAL A 37 1.65 -0.45 -15.47
N PHE A 38 1.13 -1.57 -15.94
CA PHE A 38 1.89 -2.57 -16.68
C PHE A 38 1.61 -2.43 -18.17
N PRO A 39 2.44 -3.07 -19.03
CA PRO A 39 2.17 -3.00 -20.46
C PRO A 39 0.78 -3.44 -20.86
N ASP A 40 0.25 -4.47 -20.17
CA ASP A 40 -1.01 -5.08 -20.56
C ASP A 40 -2.19 -4.68 -19.70
N CYS A 41 -1.94 -4.10 -18.53
CA CYS A 41 -3.03 -3.81 -17.60
C CYS A 41 -2.60 -2.78 -16.58
N THR A 42 -3.57 -2.23 -15.88
CA THR A 42 -3.32 -1.33 -14.77
C THR A 42 -4.03 -1.91 -13.54
N ILE A 43 -3.30 -1.97 -12.45
CA ILE A 43 -3.86 -2.42 -11.17
C ILE A 43 -4.05 -1.19 -10.30
N LYS A 44 -5.29 -0.92 -9.92
CA LYS A 44 -5.61 0.21 -9.07
C LYS A 44 -6.04 -0.30 -7.71
N ILE A 45 -5.47 0.27 -6.66
CA ILE A 45 -5.81 -0.08 -5.29
C ILE A 45 -6.37 1.17 -4.63
N GLU A 46 -7.64 1.06 -4.22
CA GLU A 46 -8.32 2.16 -3.54
C GLU A 46 -7.99 2.11 -2.06
N ASP A 47 -7.81 3.27 -1.46
CA ASP A 47 -7.60 3.41 -0.02
C ASP A 47 -6.53 2.46 0.51
N PRO A 48 -5.31 2.55 -0.01
CA PRO A 48 -4.23 1.72 0.52
C PRO A 48 -3.89 2.16 1.94
N VAL A 49 -3.43 1.21 2.73
CA VAL A 49 -3.16 1.46 4.15
C VAL A 49 -1.70 1.21 4.49
N ALA A 50 -1.16 0.10 4.03
CA ALA A 50 0.20 -0.29 4.39
C ALA A 50 0.92 -0.89 3.21
N LEU A 51 2.20 -0.59 3.11
CA LEU A 51 3.04 -1.02 2.00
C LEU A 51 4.27 -1.74 2.52
N ASN A 52 4.59 -2.86 1.91
CA ASN A 52 5.86 -3.54 2.11
C ASN A 52 6.54 -3.71 0.76
N VAL A 53 7.78 -3.28 0.69
CA VAL A 53 8.59 -3.41 -0.52
C VAL A 53 9.48 -4.62 -0.38
N ASN A 54 9.40 -5.53 -1.34
CA ASN A 54 10.29 -6.67 -1.39
C ASN A 54 11.52 -6.28 -2.18
N TYR A 55 12.62 -6.02 -1.48
CA TYR A 55 13.82 -5.52 -2.14
C TYR A 55 14.52 -6.56 -2.99
N SER A 56 14.24 -7.83 -2.76
CA SER A 56 14.83 -8.88 -3.61
C SER A 56 14.16 -8.93 -4.97
N SER A 57 12.85 -8.88 -5.00
CA SER A 57 12.10 -9.03 -6.25
C SER A 57 11.66 -7.70 -6.83
N GLY A 58 11.63 -6.66 -6.02
CA GLY A 58 11.11 -5.36 -6.42
C GLY A 58 9.60 -5.27 -6.36
N GLY A 59 8.91 -6.33 -5.93
CA GLY A 59 7.46 -6.30 -5.83
C GLY A 59 6.99 -5.56 -4.60
N HIS A 60 5.71 -5.21 -4.61
CA HIS A 60 5.07 -4.51 -3.51
C HIS A 60 3.92 -5.31 -2.95
N ARG A 61 3.79 -5.33 -1.64
CA ARG A 61 2.61 -5.86 -0.99
C ARG A 61 1.86 -4.68 -0.37
N VAL A 62 0.59 -4.56 -0.72
CA VAL A 62 -0.23 -3.43 -0.28
C VAL A 62 -1.48 -3.97 0.38
N PHE A 63 -1.77 -3.46 1.58
CA PHE A 63 -3.03 -3.75 2.27
C PHE A 63 -3.94 -2.55 2.08
N ASP A 64 -5.20 -2.82 1.74
CA ASP A 64 -6.16 -1.73 1.57
C ASP A 64 -7.08 -1.63 2.78
N ALA A 65 -7.93 -0.61 2.77
CA ALA A 65 -8.79 -0.31 3.91
C ALA A 65 -9.86 -1.37 4.14
N THR A 66 -10.11 -2.24 3.17
CA THR A 66 -11.06 -3.33 3.35
C THR A 66 -10.40 -4.57 3.92
N GLY A 67 -9.07 -4.53 4.11
CA GLY A 67 -8.35 -5.67 4.65
C GLY A 67 -7.81 -6.62 3.61
N VAL A 68 -7.90 -6.26 2.35
CA VAL A 68 -7.40 -7.11 1.28
C VAL A 68 -5.91 -6.84 1.08
N SER A 69 -5.14 -7.92 0.98
CA SER A 69 -3.71 -7.85 0.73
C SER A 69 -3.47 -8.08 -0.75
N HIS A 70 -2.81 -7.13 -1.39
CA HIS A 70 -2.47 -7.21 -2.80
C HIS A 70 -0.97 -7.41 -2.94
N TYR A 71 -0.58 -8.33 -3.79
CA TYR A 71 0.84 -8.44 -4.14
C TYR A 71 1.01 -8.06 -5.59
N ILE A 72 1.81 -7.03 -5.82
CA ILE A 72 2.06 -6.52 -7.18
C ILE A 72 3.49 -6.87 -7.53
N PRO A 73 3.70 -7.78 -8.50
CA PRO A 73 5.07 -8.10 -8.91
C PRO A 73 5.72 -6.90 -9.56
N SER A 74 7.03 -6.89 -9.58
CA SER A 74 7.76 -5.84 -10.26
C SER A 74 7.48 -5.92 -11.77
N GLY A 75 7.84 -4.86 -12.48
CA GLY A 75 7.66 -4.84 -13.92
C GLY A 75 6.73 -3.75 -14.41
N TRP A 76 6.14 -3.00 -13.49
CA TRP A 76 5.31 -1.88 -13.92
C TRP A 76 6.20 -0.82 -14.55
N ARG A 77 5.61 -0.09 -15.48
CA ARG A 77 6.29 1.00 -16.16
C ARG A 77 6.06 2.33 -15.50
N GLU A 78 4.98 2.41 -14.75
CA GLU A 78 4.63 3.64 -14.04
C GLU A 78 3.94 3.25 -12.75
N LEU A 79 4.24 3.99 -11.69
CA LEU A 79 3.56 3.85 -10.42
C LEU A 79 3.07 5.23 -10.04
N LYS A 80 1.76 5.34 -9.85
CA LYS A 80 1.13 6.61 -9.50
C LYS A 80 0.37 6.46 -8.19
N TRP A 81 0.38 7.50 -7.40
CA TRP A 81 -0.50 7.53 -6.24
C TRP A 81 -0.98 8.96 -6.03
N GLN A 82 -2.16 9.07 -5.45
CA GLN A 82 -2.74 10.35 -5.11
C GLN A 82 -2.66 10.53 -3.61
N ALA A 83 -1.82 11.43 -3.17
CA ALA A 83 -1.69 11.71 -1.76
C ALA A 83 -2.79 12.67 -1.33
N ASP A 84 -3.10 12.62 -0.04
CA ASP A 84 -3.96 13.60 0.56
C ASP A 84 -3.29 14.98 0.36
N PRO A 85 -4.01 15.98 -0.15
CA PRO A 85 -3.40 17.28 -0.38
C PRO A 85 -2.75 17.88 0.85
N ASP A 86 -3.28 17.56 2.03
CA ASP A 86 -2.73 18.10 3.27
C ASP A 86 -1.59 17.25 3.81
N LYS A 87 -1.34 16.09 3.24
CA LYS A 87 -0.32 15.17 3.74
C LYS A 87 0.41 14.51 2.58
N PRO A 88 1.07 15.31 1.76
CA PRO A 88 1.82 14.75 0.64
C PRO A 88 2.96 13.88 1.15
N HIS A 89 3.28 12.85 0.41
CA HIS A 89 4.39 11.99 0.76
C HIS A 89 4.96 11.35 -0.49
N PHE A 90 6.13 10.77 -0.33
CA PHE A 90 6.84 10.12 -1.43
C PHE A 90 7.29 8.74 -0.96
N VAL A 91 6.39 7.78 -1.03
CA VAL A 91 6.67 6.40 -0.64
C VAL A 91 6.50 5.52 -1.86
N LYS A 92 7.49 4.71 -2.09
CA LYS A 92 7.49 3.85 -3.29
C LYS A 92 6.38 2.84 -3.30
#